data_e770d956985aabbfda1ffe3687ae5d86
#
_entry.id   e770d956985aabbfda1ffe3687ae5d86
#
_cell.length_a   1.000
_cell.length_b   1.000
_cell.length_c   1.000
_cell.angle_alpha   90.00
_cell.angle_beta   90.00
_cell.angle_gamma   90.00
#
_symmetry.space_group_name_H-M   'P 1'
#
loop_
_entity.id
_entity.type
_entity.pdbx_description
1 polymer ?
#
loop_
_entity_poly.entity_id
_entity_poly.type
_entity_poly.pdbx_seq_one_letter_code
_entity_poly.pdbx_strand_id
1 'polypeptide(L)'
;MLMRTDPFRELDRLTQQVLGTTARPAAMPMDAWPEGEEFVVAFDLPGVDVDSVDIDVERNVLTVRAERKSPTGENTEFIAAERPRGVFSRQLILGDDLNAGAVKAGYDAGVLTLRIPMAEKAKPRRIEIETNKNQRQEINA
;
A
#
# COMPACT_ATOMS: atom_id res chain seq x y z
N MET A 1 9.53 -32.70 -11.36
CA MET A 1 9.27 -32.42 -11.16
C MET A 1 9.24 -31.97 -10.31
N LEU A 2 9.32 -31.59 -10.14
CA LEU A 2 9.30 -31.11 -9.40
C LEU A 2 8.58 -30.66 -8.70
N MET A 3 8.12 -30.76 -8.46
CA MET A 3 7.34 -30.39 -7.96
C MET A 3 7.55 -30.01 -6.91
N ARG A 4 7.79 -29.42 -6.67
CA ARG A 4 7.97 -29.08 -5.67
C ARG A 4 7.09 -28.54 -5.08
N THR A 5 6.89 -28.62 -4.17
CA THR A 5 5.94 -28.06 -3.40
C THR A 5 6.53 -26.91 -2.68
N ASP A 6 6.16 -25.76 -3.06
CA ASP A 6 6.43 -24.54 -2.35
C ASP A 6 5.24 -24.35 -1.41
N PRO A 7 5.42 -24.48 -0.09
CA PRO A 7 4.29 -24.35 0.82
C PRO A 7 3.64 -22.98 0.78
N PHE A 8 4.39 -21.95 0.44
CA PHE A 8 3.81 -20.61 0.30
C PHE A 8 2.91 -20.52 -0.92
N ARG A 9 3.25 -21.22 -1.96
CA ARG A 9 2.45 -21.25 -3.17
C ARG A 9 1.12 -21.98 -2.93
N GLU A 10 1.18 -23.07 -2.21
CA GLU A 10 -0.02 -23.79 -1.87
C GLU A 10 -0.93 -22.97 -0.97
N LEU A 11 -0.33 -22.29 -0.01
CA LEU A 11 -1.08 -21.42 0.87
C LEU A 11 -1.75 -20.29 0.09
N ASP A 12 -1.03 -19.68 -0.83
CA ASP A 12 -1.58 -18.65 -1.70
C ASP A 12 -2.75 -19.19 -2.51
N ARG A 13 -2.59 -20.37 -3.05
CA ARG A 13 -3.62 -20.97 -3.87
C ARG A 13 -4.88 -21.25 -3.04
N LEU A 14 -4.69 -21.76 -1.84
CA LEU A 14 -5.81 -22.03 -0.96
C LEU A 14 -6.50 -20.76 -0.54
N THR A 15 -5.72 -19.74 -0.23
CA THR A 15 -6.27 -18.44 0.12
C THR A 15 -7.07 -17.87 -1.04
N GLN A 16 -6.56 -17.98 -2.24
CA GLN A 16 -7.27 -17.51 -3.41
C GLN A 16 -8.55 -18.29 -3.66
N GLN A 17 -8.52 -19.59 -3.42
CA GLN A 17 -9.72 -20.39 -3.57
C GLN A 17 -10.81 -20.00 -2.58
N VAL A 18 -10.43 -19.76 -1.34
CA VAL A 18 -11.38 -19.38 -0.32
C VAL A 18 -11.95 -18.00 -0.59
N LEU A 19 -11.08 -17.04 -0.91
CA LEU A 19 -11.51 -15.68 -1.17
C LEU A 19 -12.15 -15.54 -2.54
N GLY A 20 -11.75 -16.36 -3.48
CA GLY A 20 -12.23 -16.27 -4.84
C GLY A 20 -13.67 -16.68 -5.02
N THR A 21 -14.21 -17.45 -4.10
CA THR A 21 -15.61 -17.85 -4.19
C THR A 21 -16.54 -16.76 -3.70
N THR A 22 -16.00 -15.84 -2.96
CA THR A 22 -16.79 -14.71 -2.55
C THR A 22 -16.31 -13.54 -3.30
N ALA A 23 -16.57 -12.48 -3.11
CA ALA A 23 -16.22 -11.28 -3.81
C ALA A 23 -14.74 -11.23 -3.99
N ARG A 24 -14.27 -12.05 -4.87
CA ARG A 24 -12.91 -11.95 -5.15
C ARG A 24 -12.65 -10.56 -5.61
N PRO A 25 -11.94 -9.73 -4.86
CA PRO A 25 -11.57 -8.44 -5.36
C PRO A 25 -10.79 -8.64 -6.63
N ALA A 26 -11.12 -7.92 -7.63
CA ALA A 26 -10.41 -8.02 -8.87
C ALA A 26 -8.94 -7.66 -8.63
N ALA A 27 -8.12 -8.10 -9.52
CA ALA A 27 -6.69 -7.88 -9.40
C ALA A 27 -6.39 -6.40 -9.28
N MET A 28 -5.66 -6.06 -8.26
CA MET A 28 -5.22 -4.72 -7.97
C MET A 28 -3.75 -4.81 -7.59
N PRO A 29 -2.91 -5.11 -8.58
CA PRO A 29 -1.50 -5.33 -8.30
C PRO A 29 -0.83 -4.05 -7.82
N MET A 30 0.14 -4.22 -6.96
CA MET A 30 0.84 -3.08 -6.42
C MET A 30 2.34 -3.31 -6.41
N ASP A 31 3.07 -2.22 -6.55
CA ASP A 31 4.50 -2.16 -6.28
C ASP A 31 4.69 -1.27 -5.08
N ALA A 32 5.71 -1.55 -4.29
CA ALA A 32 6.02 -0.74 -3.12
C ALA A 32 7.53 -0.65 -2.97
N TRP A 33 8.02 0.56 -2.68
CA TRP A 33 9.46 0.79 -2.56
C TRP A 33 9.72 2.02 -1.69
N PRO A 34 10.88 2.05 -1.01
CA PRO A 34 11.29 3.27 -0.33
C PRO A 34 11.88 4.26 -1.32
N GLU A 35 11.64 5.52 -1.08
CA GLU A 35 12.17 6.58 -1.91
C GLU A 35 12.49 7.79 -1.02
N GLY A 36 13.77 7.98 -0.73
CA GLY A 36 14.18 9.04 0.19
C GLY A 36 13.59 8.81 1.58
N GLU A 37 12.87 9.78 2.07
CA GLU A 37 12.23 9.69 3.39
C GLU A 37 10.76 9.32 3.28
N GLU A 38 10.39 8.73 2.17
CA GLU A 38 9.01 8.30 1.93
C GLU A 38 8.97 6.83 1.55
N PHE A 39 7.81 6.24 1.74
CA PHE A 39 7.49 4.93 1.23
C PHE A 39 6.44 5.11 0.15
N VAL A 40 6.68 4.55 -1.02
CA VAL A 40 5.79 4.74 -2.17
C VAL A 40 5.10 3.43 -2.48
N VAL A 41 3.80 3.52 -2.71
CA VAL A 41 3.00 2.37 -3.13
C VAL A 41 2.25 2.77 -4.38
N ALA A 42 2.34 1.93 -5.41
CA ALA A 42 1.65 2.18 -6.67
C ALA A 42 0.70 1.02 -6.97
N PHE A 43 -0.54 1.36 -7.27
CA PHE A 43 -1.57 0.37 -7.59
C PHE A 43 -2.02 0.55 -9.03
N ASP A 44 -2.14 -0.54 -9.76
CA ASP A 44 -2.72 -0.50 -11.10
C ASP A 44 -4.23 -0.45 -11.00
N LEU A 45 -4.79 0.68 -11.33
CA LEU A 45 -6.25 0.91 -11.30
C LEU A 45 -6.71 1.65 -12.56
N PRO A 46 -6.41 1.09 -13.73
CA PRO A 46 -6.82 1.77 -14.97
C PRO A 46 -8.33 1.79 -15.11
N GLY A 47 -8.86 2.91 -15.54
CA GLY A 47 -10.29 3.00 -15.84
C GLY A 47 -11.21 3.09 -14.65
N VAL A 48 -10.68 3.27 -13.43
CA VAL A 48 -11.55 3.48 -12.27
C VAL A 48 -12.05 4.91 -12.26
N ASP A 49 -13.21 5.09 -11.63
CA ASP A 49 -13.72 6.41 -11.35
C ASP A 49 -12.94 6.98 -10.16
N VAL A 50 -12.23 8.07 -10.39
CA VAL A 50 -11.41 8.67 -9.33
C VAL A 50 -12.26 9.05 -8.13
N ASP A 51 -13.50 9.47 -8.36
CA ASP A 51 -14.39 9.83 -7.27
C ASP A 51 -14.80 8.63 -6.42
N SER A 52 -14.61 7.42 -6.94
CA SER A 52 -14.91 6.21 -6.19
C SER A 52 -13.72 5.73 -5.34
N VAL A 53 -12.55 6.34 -5.53
CA VAL A 53 -11.37 5.91 -4.80
C VAL A 53 -11.48 6.40 -3.35
N ASP A 54 -11.39 5.47 -2.45
CA ASP A 54 -11.47 5.75 -1.02
C ASP A 54 -10.24 5.18 -0.34
N ILE A 55 -9.55 6.02 0.40
CA ILE A 55 -8.34 5.63 1.10
C ILE A 55 -8.55 5.95 2.56
N ASP A 56 -8.46 4.94 3.38
CA ASP A 56 -8.74 5.05 4.80
C ASP A 56 -7.59 4.46 5.60
N VAL A 57 -7.27 5.10 6.71
CA VAL A 57 -6.22 4.61 7.61
C VAL A 57 -6.79 4.50 8.99
N GLU A 58 -6.73 3.32 9.55
CA GLU A 58 -7.17 3.09 10.91
C GLU A 58 -6.20 2.13 11.59
N ARG A 59 -5.64 2.54 12.70
CA ARG A 59 -4.71 1.71 13.48
C ARG A 59 -3.59 1.11 12.63
N ASN A 60 -2.99 1.95 11.82
CA ASN A 60 -1.88 1.54 10.92
C ASN A 60 -2.31 0.58 9.83
N VAL A 61 -3.60 0.39 9.62
CA VAL A 61 -4.09 -0.36 8.46
C VAL A 61 -4.60 0.63 7.44
N LEU A 62 -3.98 0.61 6.29
CA LEU A 62 -4.39 1.45 5.17
C LEU A 62 -5.25 0.61 4.25
N THR A 63 -6.46 1.08 3.98
CA THR A 63 -7.38 0.40 3.09
C THR A 63 -7.60 1.26 1.86
N VAL A 64 -7.42 0.67 0.69
CA VAL A 64 -7.68 1.34 -0.58
C VAL A 64 -8.84 0.63 -1.25
N ARG A 65 -9.84 1.37 -1.64
CA ARG A 65 -10.99 0.85 -2.36
C ARG A 65 -11.23 1.70 -3.60
N ALA A 66 -11.63 1.05 -4.67
CA ALA A 66 -11.97 1.74 -5.91
C ALA A 66 -12.98 0.92 -6.67
N GLU A 67 -13.73 1.56 -7.53
CA GLU A 67 -14.73 0.88 -8.33
C GLU A 67 -14.47 1.11 -9.81
N ARG A 68 -14.49 0.04 -10.57
CA ARG A 68 -14.50 0.11 -12.02
C ARG A 68 -15.83 -0.42 -12.50
N LYS A 69 -16.62 0.46 -13.04
CA LYS A 69 -17.96 0.09 -13.52
C LYS A 69 -17.87 -0.57 -14.87
N SER A 70 -18.92 -1.30 -15.21
CA SER A 70 -19.03 -1.83 -16.54
C SER A 70 -19.05 -0.68 -17.56
N PRO A 71 -18.36 -0.83 -18.69
CA PRO A 71 -18.38 0.22 -19.72
C PRO A 71 -19.70 0.33 -20.44
N THR A 72 -20.65 -0.58 -20.18
CA THR A 72 -21.91 -0.65 -20.90
C THR A 72 -23.07 -0.75 -19.94
N GLY A 73 -24.27 -0.64 -20.46
CA GLY A 73 -25.48 -0.81 -19.67
C GLY A 73 -25.77 -2.25 -19.29
N GLU A 74 -26.78 -2.42 -18.46
CA GLU A 74 -27.08 -3.73 -17.88
C GLU A 74 -27.51 -4.78 -18.87
N ASN A 75 -28.13 -4.35 -19.97
CA ASN A 75 -28.68 -5.28 -20.95
C ASN A 75 -27.71 -5.68 -22.04
N THR A 76 -26.45 -5.35 -21.89
CA THR A 76 -25.46 -5.67 -22.90
C THR A 76 -24.93 -7.07 -22.68
N GLU A 77 -24.93 -7.87 -23.72
CA GLU A 77 -24.30 -9.17 -23.71
C GLU A 77 -22.88 -9.04 -24.24
N PHE A 78 -21.92 -9.39 -23.41
CA PHE A 78 -20.52 -9.32 -23.82
C PHE A 78 -20.17 -10.50 -24.68
N ILE A 79 -19.42 -10.26 -25.72
CA ILE A 79 -18.82 -11.33 -26.52
C ILE A 79 -17.58 -11.86 -25.81
N ALA A 80 -16.85 -10.96 -25.19
CA ALA A 80 -15.71 -11.30 -24.34
C ALA A 80 -15.72 -10.34 -23.16
N ALA A 81 -15.46 -10.86 -21.97
CA ALA A 81 -15.52 -10.06 -20.75
C ALA A 81 -14.39 -10.53 -19.81
N GLU A 82 -13.18 -10.14 -20.12
CA GLU A 82 -12.00 -10.57 -19.38
C GLU A 82 -11.46 -9.50 -18.43
N ARG A 83 -11.86 -8.25 -18.63
CA ARG A 83 -11.36 -7.15 -17.80
C ARG A 83 -12.10 -7.16 -16.46
N PRO A 84 -11.34 -7.17 -15.36
CA PRO A 84 -11.97 -7.12 -14.03
C PRO A 84 -12.76 -5.85 -13.84
N ARG A 85 -13.87 -5.96 -13.16
CA ARG A 85 -14.71 -4.80 -12.83
C ARG A 85 -15.38 -5.06 -11.49
N GLY A 86 -16.00 -4.02 -10.98
CA GLY A 86 -16.62 -4.07 -9.67
C GLY A 86 -15.76 -3.32 -8.66
N VAL A 87 -15.85 -3.73 -7.42
CA VAL A 87 -15.13 -3.07 -6.34
C VAL A 87 -13.79 -3.77 -6.11
N PHE A 88 -12.73 -2.98 -6.13
CA PHE A 88 -11.39 -3.45 -5.81
C PHE A 88 -11.04 -2.93 -4.43
N SER A 89 -10.44 -3.78 -3.62
CA SER A 89 -10.06 -3.39 -2.26
C SER A 89 -8.75 -4.06 -1.88
N ARG A 90 -7.91 -3.31 -1.20
CA ARG A 90 -6.66 -3.85 -0.71
C ARG A 90 -6.27 -3.19 0.59
N GLN A 91 -5.73 -3.96 1.50
CA GLN A 91 -5.28 -3.48 2.79
C GLN A 91 -3.78 -3.63 2.92
N LEU A 92 -3.16 -2.64 3.52
CA LEU A 92 -1.75 -2.66 3.84
C LEU A 92 -1.57 -2.36 5.31
N ILE A 93 -0.70 -3.10 5.96
CA ILE A 93 -0.33 -2.82 7.33
C ILE A 93 0.91 -1.95 7.30
N LEU A 94 0.80 -0.76 7.84
CA LEU A 94 1.91 0.19 7.85
C LEU A 94 2.70 0.02 9.14
N GLY A 95 4.02 0.04 9.02
CA GLY A 95 4.88 -0.01 10.19
C GLY A 95 4.81 1.27 11.00
N ASP A 96 5.27 1.20 12.24
CA ASP A 96 5.27 2.36 13.12
C ASP A 96 6.25 3.44 12.67
N ASP A 97 7.16 3.11 11.79
CA ASP A 97 8.11 4.06 11.25
C ASP A 97 7.53 4.92 10.13
N LEU A 98 6.29 4.69 9.75
CA LEU A 98 5.61 5.49 8.73
C LEU A 98 4.57 6.40 9.38
N ASN A 99 4.45 7.60 8.83
CA ASN A 99 3.46 8.55 9.30
C ASN A 99 2.16 8.35 8.54
N ALA A 100 1.30 7.50 9.07
CA ALA A 100 0.04 7.15 8.43
C ALA A 100 -0.92 8.34 8.31
N GLY A 101 -0.74 9.35 9.14
CA GLY A 101 -1.59 10.53 9.09
C GLY A 101 -1.24 11.52 8.00
N ALA A 102 -0.14 11.31 7.29
CA ALA A 102 0.34 12.23 6.28
C ALA A 102 0.44 11.59 4.89
N VAL A 103 -0.39 10.59 4.64
CA VAL A 103 -0.40 9.92 3.33
C VAL A 103 -0.89 10.89 2.27
N LYS A 104 -0.18 10.91 1.14
CA LYS A 104 -0.59 11.68 -0.02
C LYS A 104 -0.90 10.72 -1.16
N ALA A 105 -1.94 11.03 -1.91
CA ALA A 105 -2.38 10.17 -3.00
C ALA A 105 -2.49 10.96 -4.28
N GLY A 106 -2.11 10.33 -5.38
CA GLY A 106 -2.27 10.89 -6.71
C GLY A 106 -2.68 9.81 -7.68
N TYR A 107 -3.43 10.17 -8.69
CA TYR A 107 -3.88 9.24 -9.71
C TYR A 107 -3.50 9.79 -11.07
N ASP A 108 -2.74 9.00 -11.81
CA ASP A 108 -2.27 9.42 -13.14
C ASP A 108 -2.04 8.20 -14.02
N ALA A 109 -2.49 8.28 -15.24
CA ALA A 109 -2.26 7.22 -16.24
C ALA A 109 -2.68 5.84 -15.75
N GLY A 110 -3.76 5.76 -15.00
CA GLY A 110 -4.27 4.49 -14.50
C GLY A 110 -3.54 3.95 -13.27
N VAL A 111 -2.65 4.73 -12.69
CA VAL A 111 -1.90 4.29 -11.52
C VAL A 111 -2.22 5.19 -10.34
N LEU A 112 -2.66 4.58 -9.27
CA LEU A 112 -2.85 5.28 -7.99
C LEU A 112 -1.56 5.16 -7.20
N THR A 113 -0.95 6.29 -6.90
CA THR A 113 0.31 6.32 -6.16
C THR A 113 0.08 6.93 -4.79
N LEU A 114 0.50 6.23 -3.76
CA LEU A 114 0.47 6.73 -2.40
C LEU A 114 1.89 7.01 -1.95
N ARG A 115 2.09 8.15 -1.31
CA ARG A 115 3.36 8.50 -0.70
C ARG A 115 3.15 8.66 0.78
N ILE A 116 3.89 7.88 1.54
CA ILE A 116 3.75 7.81 2.99
C ILE A 116 5.07 8.25 3.60
N PRO A 117 5.13 9.42 4.23
CA PRO A 117 6.39 9.88 4.82
C PRO A 117 6.79 9.03 6.01
N MET A 118 8.08 8.96 6.26
CA MET A 118 8.56 8.37 7.48
C MET A 118 8.16 9.22 8.66
N ALA A 119 7.86 8.57 9.77
CA ALA A 119 7.60 9.29 11.01
C ALA A 119 8.87 10.01 11.45
N GLU A 120 8.72 11.18 12.04
CA GLU A 120 9.89 11.96 12.48
C GLU A 120 10.79 11.16 13.41
N LYS A 121 10.20 10.38 14.29
CA LYS A 121 10.97 9.56 15.24
C LYS A 121 11.75 8.45 14.55
N ALA A 122 11.38 8.08 13.33
CA ALA A 122 12.04 6.99 12.59
C ALA A 122 13.10 7.49 11.64
N LYS A 123 13.18 8.80 11.42
CA LYS A 123 14.20 9.36 10.52
C LYS A 123 15.57 9.30 11.17
N PRO A 124 16.60 9.10 10.37
CA PRO A 124 17.97 9.14 10.90
C PRO A 124 18.21 10.48 11.60
N ARG A 125 18.74 10.42 12.79
CA ARG A 125 19.04 11.62 13.56
C ARG A 125 20.50 11.59 13.98
N ARG A 126 21.07 12.75 13.96
CA ARG A 126 22.39 12.94 14.53
C ARG A 126 22.23 13.22 16.02
N ILE A 127 22.93 12.48 16.83
CA ILE A 127 22.88 12.67 18.27
C ILE A 127 24.04 13.55 18.67
N GLU A 128 23.74 14.67 19.31
CA GLU A 128 24.78 15.56 19.80
C GLU A 128 25.25 15.08 21.17
N ILE A 129 26.53 15.17 21.37
CA ILE A 129 27.12 14.80 22.64
C ILE A 129 27.20 16.04 23.49
N GLU A 130 26.52 16.00 24.63
CA GLU A 130 26.63 17.08 25.61
C GLU A 130 27.89 16.88 26.42
N THR A 131 28.73 17.91 26.44
CA THR A 131 29.92 17.87 27.28
C THR A 131 29.75 18.89 28.38
N ASN A 132 30.01 18.45 29.60
CA ASN A 132 30.01 19.35 30.72
C ASN A 132 31.39 20.03 30.81
N LYS A 133 31.49 21.18 30.21
CA LYS A 133 32.76 21.91 30.18
C LYS A 133 33.26 22.30 31.56
N ASN A 134 32.35 22.55 32.49
CA ASN A 134 32.71 22.92 33.83
C ASN A 134 33.40 21.76 34.55
N GLN A 135 32.86 20.55 34.41
CA GLN A 135 33.51 19.39 34.99
C GLN A 135 34.90 19.14 34.40
N ARG A 136 35.04 19.38 33.11
CA ARG A 136 36.34 19.24 32.46
C ARG A 136 37.36 20.22 33.02
N GLN A 137 36.94 21.44 33.25
CA GLN A 137 37.82 22.45 33.81
C GLN A 137 38.24 22.10 35.21
N GLU A 138 37.34 21.55 36.02
CA GLU A 138 37.66 21.13 37.38
C GLU A 138 38.67 19.96 37.38
N ILE A 139 38.51 19.04 36.45
CA ILE A 139 39.42 17.90 36.35
C ILE A 139 40.82 18.34 35.93
N ASN A 140 40.89 19.36 35.09
CA ASN A 140 42.14 19.86 34.55
C ASN A 140 42.82 20.91 35.42
N ALA A 141 42.18 21.33 36.44
CA ALA A 141 42.75 22.28 37.42
C ALA A 141 43.61 21.55 38.44
#